data_86007e9cd49cba40e7bdef8aa5c3806e
#
_entry.id   86007e9cd49cba40e7bdef8aa5c3806e
#
_cell.length_a   1.000
_cell.length_b   1.000
_cell.length_c   1.000
_cell.angle_alpha   90.00
_cell.angle_beta   90.00
_cell.angle_gamma   90.00
#
_symmetry.space_group_name_H-M   'P 1'
#
loop_
_entity.id
_entity.type
_entity.pdbx_description
1 polymer ?
#
loop_
_entity_poly.entity_id
_entity_poly.type
_entity_poly.pdbx_seq_one_letter_code
_entity_poly.pdbx_strand_id
1 'polypeptide(L)'
;MSTNGSTRLLARANTRSALNERPHSKRATPIRDRERYLCHRCGEVSPTVRDRGRINLMNRFCEPCWNVFANEMAEADGATAAPRPELDPDDVSWIEPPICQECGVLVRIYPTSYDRWVSLATVELPAKDVPEPFRWRLTRLPDQSHLATDIVAVRLRGIDPLPGEPVVPAHRMMCVPD
;
A
#
# COMPACT_ATOMS: atom_id res chain seq x y z
N MET A 1 -34.41 -74.74 29.11
CA MET A 1 -33.92 -74.61 30.48
C MET A 1 -33.33 -73.26 30.68
N SER A 2 -34.01 -72.47 31.49
CA SER A 2 -33.47 -71.52 32.50
C SER A 2 -32.64 -70.35 31.97
N THR A 3 -32.78 -69.13 32.42
CA THR A 3 -33.62 -68.39 33.38
C THR A 3 -33.38 -66.91 33.20
N ASN A 4 -34.42 -66.15 33.39
CA ASN A 4 -34.59 -64.78 33.73
C ASN A 4 -33.40 -64.02 34.37
N GLY A 5 -33.27 -62.77 33.99
CA GLY A 5 -32.50 -61.75 34.69
C GLY A 5 -32.94 -60.34 34.28
N SER A 6 -34.13 -59.95 34.81
CA SER A 6 -34.64 -58.54 34.70
C SER A 6 -33.91 -57.65 35.68
N THR A 7 -33.22 -56.63 35.19
CA THR A 7 -32.72 -55.55 36.06
C THR A 7 -33.19 -54.21 35.54
N ARG A 8 -34.16 -53.64 36.24
CA ARG A 8 -34.63 -52.27 36.13
C ARG A 8 -33.54 -51.31 36.59
N LEU A 9 -33.07 -50.47 35.74
CA LEU A 9 -32.28 -49.28 36.13
C LEU A 9 -33.13 -48.02 36.02
N LEU A 10 -33.24 -47.41 37.15
CA LEU A 10 -33.95 -46.15 37.43
C LEU A 10 -33.34 -44.98 36.65
N ALA A 11 -34.13 -44.32 35.83
CA ALA A 11 -33.77 -43.06 35.20
C ALA A 11 -33.73 -41.94 36.25
N ARG A 12 -32.54 -41.42 36.54
CA ARG A 12 -32.40 -40.16 37.28
C ARG A 12 -32.57 -38.98 36.30
N ALA A 13 -33.62 -38.24 36.44
CA ALA A 13 -33.81 -36.92 35.80
C ALA A 13 -32.78 -35.96 36.34
N ASN A 14 -31.85 -35.54 35.46
CA ASN A 14 -30.87 -34.54 35.75
C ASN A 14 -31.38 -33.21 35.18
N THR A 15 -32.05 -32.44 36.00
CA THR A 15 -32.46 -31.05 35.72
C THR A 15 -31.21 -30.19 35.72
N ARG A 16 -30.62 -30.00 34.54
CA ARG A 16 -29.57 -29.00 34.34
C ARG A 16 -30.21 -27.62 34.27
N SER A 17 -29.91 -26.82 35.27
CA SER A 17 -30.11 -25.40 35.35
C SER A 17 -29.78 -24.70 34.04
N ALA A 18 -30.75 -23.93 33.53
CA ALA A 18 -30.50 -22.95 32.47
C ALA A 18 -29.48 -21.92 32.99
N LEU A 19 -28.24 -22.06 32.54
CA LEU A 19 -27.22 -21.04 32.74
C LEU A 19 -27.61 -19.82 31.93
N ASN A 20 -27.94 -18.78 32.64
CA ASN A 20 -28.21 -17.41 32.24
C ASN A 20 -27.05 -16.88 31.38
N GLU A 21 -27.15 -17.00 30.07
CA GLU A 21 -26.22 -16.35 29.14
C GLU A 21 -26.45 -14.85 29.24
N ARG A 22 -25.62 -14.20 30.02
CA ARG A 22 -25.52 -12.74 30.02
C ARG A 22 -25.11 -12.30 28.62
N PRO A 23 -25.85 -11.39 27.98
CA PRO A 23 -25.41 -10.85 26.69
C PRO A 23 -24.04 -10.22 26.89
N HIS A 24 -23.08 -10.65 26.08
CA HIS A 24 -21.74 -10.05 26.00
C HIS A 24 -21.92 -8.56 25.68
N SER A 25 -21.90 -7.73 26.70
CA SER A 25 -21.79 -6.29 26.55
C SER A 25 -20.61 -6.01 25.65
N LYS A 26 -20.87 -5.49 24.44
CA LYS A 26 -19.85 -4.95 23.57
C LYS A 26 -19.14 -3.86 24.37
N ARG A 27 -18.00 -4.18 24.96
CA ARG A 27 -17.16 -3.21 25.65
C ARG A 27 -16.86 -2.11 24.64
N ALA A 28 -17.31 -0.90 24.93
CA ALA A 28 -16.96 0.27 24.15
C ALA A 28 -15.42 0.36 24.12
N THR A 29 -14.85 0.38 22.94
CA THR A 29 -13.40 0.52 22.73
C THR A 29 -12.93 1.80 23.43
N PRO A 30 -11.88 1.78 24.25
CA PRO A 30 -11.35 2.97 24.91
C PRO A 30 -11.08 4.08 23.88
N ILE A 31 -11.31 5.33 24.23
CA ILE A 31 -11.21 6.48 23.32
C ILE A 31 -9.84 6.51 22.60
N ARG A 32 -8.74 6.17 23.30
CA ARG A 32 -7.39 6.09 22.72
C ARG A 32 -7.23 5.04 21.61
N ASP A 33 -7.96 3.91 21.73
CA ASP A 33 -7.93 2.87 20.68
C ASP A 33 -8.78 3.28 19.48
N ARG A 34 -9.84 4.05 19.70
CA ARG A 34 -10.70 4.55 18.63
C ARG A 34 -9.94 5.51 17.70
N GLU A 35 -9.14 6.41 18.25
CA GLU A 35 -8.30 7.34 17.47
C GLU A 35 -7.26 6.61 16.62
N ARG A 36 -6.75 5.47 17.10
CA ARG A 36 -5.76 4.68 16.36
C ARG A 36 -6.31 4.06 15.07
N TYR A 37 -7.60 3.75 15.04
CA TYR A 37 -8.27 3.12 13.91
C TYR A 37 -9.17 4.06 13.12
N LEU A 38 -9.05 5.36 13.33
CA LEU A 38 -9.82 6.39 12.63
C LEU A 38 -9.15 6.70 11.28
N CYS A 39 -9.90 6.55 10.19
CA CYS A 39 -9.45 6.94 8.87
C CYS A 39 -9.55 8.46 8.68
N HIS A 40 -8.46 9.11 8.28
CA HIS A 40 -8.43 10.57 8.10
C HIS A 40 -9.25 11.05 6.88
N ARG A 41 -9.63 10.16 5.97
CA ARG A 41 -10.43 10.54 4.79
C ARG A 41 -11.93 10.37 5.01
N CYS A 42 -12.37 9.20 5.47
CA CYS A 42 -13.81 8.94 5.66
C CYS A 42 -14.30 9.14 7.10
N GLY A 43 -13.41 9.31 8.08
CA GLY A 43 -13.77 9.46 9.47
C GLY A 43 -14.29 8.18 10.14
N GLU A 44 -14.26 7.05 9.47
CA GLU A 44 -14.72 5.78 10.02
C GLU A 44 -13.63 5.03 10.78
N VAL A 45 -14.04 4.29 11.78
CA VAL A 45 -13.15 3.39 12.53
C VAL A 45 -13.17 2.01 11.86
N SER A 46 -12.02 1.54 11.39
CA SER A 46 -11.88 0.27 10.68
C SER A 46 -10.61 -0.46 11.10
N PRO A 47 -10.63 -1.80 11.19
CA PRO A 47 -9.43 -2.59 11.48
C PRO A 47 -8.38 -2.52 10.35
N THR A 48 -8.76 -2.05 9.16
CA THR A 48 -7.83 -1.86 8.02
C THR A 48 -7.13 -0.51 8.04
N VAL A 49 -7.46 0.37 9.01
CA VAL A 49 -6.79 1.65 9.20
C VAL A 49 -5.39 1.42 9.73
N ARG A 50 -4.42 1.94 9.01
CA ARG A 50 -3.00 1.93 9.38
C ARG A 50 -2.29 3.14 8.79
N ASP A 51 -1.10 3.42 9.26
CA ASP A 51 -0.23 4.40 8.63
C ASP A 51 0.14 3.90 7.22
N ARG A 52 -0.09 4.75 6.23
CA ARG A 52 0.13 4.46 4.81
C ARG A 52 0.89 5.62 4.18
N GLY A 53 1.56 5.32 3.08
CA GLY A 53 2.44 6.26 2.43
C GLY A 53 3.85 6.27 3.02
N ARG A 54 4.75 7.03 2.41
CA ARG A 54 6.15 7.09 2.78
C ARG A 54 6.62 8.54 2.75
N ILE A 55 7.67 8.83 3.51
CA ILE A 55 8.27 10.17 3.59
C ILE A 55 7.22 11.16 4.14
N ASN A 56 6.92 12.23 3.45
CA ASN A 56 6.01 13.32 3.87
C ASN A 56 4.53 13.05 3.58
N LEU A 57 4.18 11.87 3.05
CA LEU A 57 2.79 11.49 2.75
C LEU A 57 2.21 10.49 3.75
N MET A 58 2.90 10.23 4.85
CA MET A 58 2.41 9.31 5.88
C MET A 58 1.13 9.83 6.51
N ASN A 59 0.07 9.03 6.42
CA ASN A 59 -1.21 9.35 7.01
C ASN A 59 -2.04 8.09 7.30
N ARG A 60 -3.06 8.19 8.15
CA ARG A 60 -3.91 7.06 8.51
C ARG A 60 -5.09 6.92 7.57
N PHE A 61 -5.10 5.84 6.81
CA PHE A 61 -6.17 5.50 5.89
C PHE A 61 -6.65 4.07 6.09
N CYS A 62 -7.95 3.85 5.95
CA CYS A 62 -8.45 2.51 5.63
C CYS A 62 -8.05 2.14 4.20
N GLU A 63 -8.09 0.86 3.89
CA GLU A 63 -7.59 0.38 2.59
C GLU A 63 -8.34 0.98 1.38
N PRO A 64 -9.68 1.06 1.36
CA PRO A 64 -10.38 1.71 0.24
C PRO A 64 -9.99 3.18 0.06
N CYS A 65 -9.94 3.94 1.16
CA CYS A 65 -9.57 5.35 1.09
C CYS A 65 -8.13 5.58 0.64
N TRP A 66 -7.22 4.69 1.03
CA TRP A 66 -5.84 4.72 0.56
C TRP A 66 -5.74 4.48 -0.94
N ASN A 67 -6.43 3.47 -1.46
CA ASN A 67 -6.40 3.18 -2.89
C ASN A 67 -6.94 4.34 -3.73
N VAL A 68 -8.03 4.98 -3.28
CA VAL A 68 -8.56 6.17 -3.96
C VAL A 68 -7.54 7.30 -3.92
N PHE A 69 -6.99 7.64 -2.75
CA PHE A 69 -6.00 8.69 -2.58
C PHE A 69 -4.74 8.43 -3.44
N ALA A 70 -4.20 7.21 -3.39
CA ALA A 70 -3.01 6.85 -4.14
C ALA A 70 -3.22 6.92 -5.66
N ASN A 71 -4.42 6.58 -6.15
CA ASN A 71 -4.76 6.69 -7.57
C ASN A 71 -4.90 8.15 -8.00
N GLU A 72 -5.55 9.00 -7.19
CA GLU A 72 -5.64 10.45 -7.43
C GLU A 72 -4.24 11.09 -7.51
N MET A 73 -3.34 10.69 -6.60
CA MET A 73 -1.95 11.16 -6.64
C MET A 73 -1.21 10.67 -7.88
N ALA A 74 -1.40 9.41 -8.27
CA ALA A 74 -0.77 8.85 -9.46
C ALA A 74 -1.24 9.56 -10.73
N GLU A 75 -2.53 9.81 -10.86
CA GLU A 75 -3.10 10.55 -11.99
C GLU A 75 -2.51 11.96 -12.08
N ALA A 76 -2.49 12.68 -10.95
CA ALA A 76 -1.94 14.03 -10.88
C ALA A 76 -0.44 14.08 -11.22
N ASP A 77 0.33 13.06 -10.85
CA ASP A 77 1.78 12.99 -11.07
C ASP A 77 2.15 12.26 -12.38
N GLY A 78 1.18 11.62 -13.04
CA GLY A 78 1.40 10.80 -14.22
C GLY A 78 2.19 9.52 -13.94
N ALA A 79 1.93 8.94 -12.79
CA ALA A 79 2.35 7.60 -12.41
C ALA A 79 1.25 6.58 -12.75
N THR A 80 1.54 5.30 -12.58
CA THR A 80 0.55 4.23 -12.79
C THR A 80 -0.47 4.22 -11.66
N ALA A 81 -1.74 4.27 -12.00
CA ALA A 81 -2.84 4.28 -11.03
C ALA A 81 -3.13 2.89 -10.39
N ALA A 82 -2.52 1.83 -10.87
CA ALA A 82 -2.65 0.49 -10.29
C ALA A 82 -1.42 0.12 -9.46
N PRO A 83 -1.58 -0.65 -8.36
CA PRO A 83 -0.44 -1.28 -7.71
C PRO A 83 0.30 -2.17 -8.71
N ARG A 84 1.61 -2.32 -8.51
CA ARG A 84 2.36 -3.29 -9.30
C ARG A 84 1.81 -4.70 -9.03
N PRO A 85 1.59 -5.52 -10.06
CA PRO A 85 1.29 -6.94 -9.87
C PRO A 85 2.38 -7.60 -9.00
N GLU A 86 1.99 -8.59 -8.22
CA GLU A 86 2.98 -9.43 -7.53
C GLU A 86 3.90 -10.05 -8.58
N LEU A 87 5.20 -9.99 -8.32
CA LEU A 87 6.18 -10.62 -9.20
C LEU A 87 5.98 -12.12 -9.13
N ASP A 88 5.74 -12.75 -10.26
CA ASP A 88 5.84 -14.19 -10.38
C ASP A 88 7.31 -14.58 -10.12
N PRO A 89 7.61 -15.44 -9.13
CA PRO A 89 8.97 -15.87 -8.85
C PRO A 89 9.63 -16.58 -10.04
N ASP A 90 8.84 -17.14 -10.95
CA ASP A 90 9.32 -17.78 -12.17
C ASP A 90 9.44 -16.82 -13.37
N ASP A 91 8.96 -15.58 -13.22
CA ASP A 91 9.10 -14.54 -14.24
C ASP A 91 10.51 -13.95 -14.22
N VAL A 92 11.27 -14.28 -15.26
CA VAL A 92 12.65 -13.76 -15.45
C VAL A 92 12.71 -12.36 -16.07
N SER A 93 11.56 -11.75 -16.37
CA SER A 93 11.47 -10.41 -16.96
C SER A 93 12.12 -9.32 -16.09
N TRP A 94 12.27 -9.58 -14.79
CA TRP A 94 12.97 -8.68 -13.87
C TRP A 94 14.49 -8.58 -14.13
N ILE A 95 15.07 -9.53 -14.88
CA ILE A 95 16.48 -9.53 -15.26
C ILE A 95 16.71 -8.57 -16.44
N GLU A 96 15.71 -8.40 -17.29
CA GLU A 96 15.78 -7.49 -18.43
C GLU A 96 15.36 -6.08 -17.98
N PRO A 97 16.17 -5.06 -18.32
CA PRO A 97 15.78 -3.69 -18.00
C PRO A 97 14.46 -3.36 -18.72
N PRO A 98 13.46 -2.77 -18.02
CA PRO A 98 12.19 -2.46 -18.63
C PRO A 98 12.34 -1.44 -19.75
N ILE A 99 11.62 -1.68 -20.85
CA ILE A 99 11.55 -0.79 -22.00
C ILE A 99 10.15 -0.14 -22.09
N CYS A 100 10.09 1.07 -22.60
CA CYS A 100 8.83 1.72 -22.92
C CYS A 100 8.18 1.02 -24.12
N GLN A 101 6.91 0.66 -23.99
CA GLN A 101 6.16 -0.02 -25.06
C GLN A 101 5.83 0.91 -26.23
N GLU A 102 5.90 2.23 -26.05
CA GLU A 102 5.55 3.23 -27.05
C GLU A 102 6.76 3.65 -27.90
N CYS A 103 7.94 3.77 -27.28
CA CYS A 103 9.13 4.29 -27.97
C CYS A 103 10.36 3.35 -27.91
N GLY A 104 10.24 2.16 -27.33
CA GLY A 104 11.32 1.17 -27.25
C GLY A 104 12.52 1.56 -26.37
N VAL A 105 12.52 2.74 -25.73
CA VAL A 105 13.65 3.23 -24.94
C VAL A 105 13.65 2.60 -23.55
N LEU A 106 14.84 2.33 -23.02
CA LEU A 106 15.01 1.84 -21.65
C LEU A 106 14.47 2.84 -20.63
N VAL A 107 13.73 2.32 -19.65
CA VAL A 107 13.18 3.10 -18.54
C VAL A 107 13.60 2.50 -17.20
N ARG A 108 13.47 3.29 -16.14
CA ARG A 108 13.59 2.83 -14.77
C ARG A 108 12.25 2.95 -14.09
N ILE A 109 11.77 1.87 -13.48
CA ILE A 109 10.48 1.86 -12.78
C ILE A 109 10.73 1.85 -11.29
N TYR A 110 10.19 2.85 -10.59
CA TYR A 110 10.32 3.00 -9.14
C TYR A 110 8.97 3.10 -8.44
N PRO A 111 8.85 2.57 -7.20
CA PRO A 111 7.71 2.84 -6.36
C PRO A 111 7.68 4.32 -5.96
N THR A 112 6.50 4.89 -5.89
CA THR A 112 6.28 6.25 -5.39
C THR A 112 6.04 6.25 -3.88
N SER A 113 6.05 7.44 -3.26
CA SER A 113 5.74 7.60 -1.82
C SER A 113 4.28 7.25 -1.45
N TYR A 114 3.41 7.03 -2.44
CA TYR A 114 2.03 6.62 -2.28
C TYR A 114 1.75 5.21 -2.85
N ASP A 115 2.77 4.35 -2.90
CA ASP A 115 2.69 2.93 -3.32
C ASP A 115 2.10 2.72 -4.73
N ARG A 116 2.45 3.60 -5.65
CA ARG A 116 2.20 3.47 -7.09
C ARG A 116 3.53 3.48 -7.82
N TRP A 117 3.53 3.32 -9.13
CA TRP A 117 4.75 3.16 -9.92
C TRP A 117 4.89 4.27 -10.93
N VAL A 118 6.12 4.72 -11.10
CA VAL A 118 6.46 5.72 -12.11
C VAL A 118 7.60 5.23 -12.99
N SER A 119 7.45 5.43 -14.30
CA SER A 119 8.50 5.22 -15.28
C SER A 119 9.33 6.48 -15.40
N LEU A 120 10.62 6.38 -15.11
CA LEU A 120 11.58 7.47 -15.14
C LEU A 120 12.58 7.25 -16.27
N ALA A 121 13.17 8.34 -16.77
CA ALA A 121 14.29 8.28 -17.66
C ALA A 121 15.53 7.65 -16.99
N THR A 122 16.46 7.17 -17.79
CA THR A 122 17.71 6.59 -17.30
C THR A 122 18.79 7.64 -16.99
N VAL A 123 18.51 8.90 -17.30
CA VAL A 123 19.42 10.05 -17.15
C VAL A 123 18.91 11.01 -16.09
N GLU A 124 19.84 11.75 -15.49
CA GLU A 124 19.56 12.89 -14.64
C GLU A 124 19.82 14.18 -15.42
N LEU A 125 18.97 15.18 -15.22
CA LEU A 125 19.08 16.50 -15.83
C LEU A 125 19.02 17.59 -14.76
N PRO A 126 19.62 18.77 -15.02
CA PRO A 126 19.40 19.93 -14.17
C PRO A 126 17.91 20.27 -14.05
N ALA A 127 17.45 20.63 -12.88
CA ALA A 127 16.04 20.92 -12.65
C ALA A 127 15.49 22.02 -13.58
N LYS A 128 16.31 23.02 -13.93
CA LYS A 128 15.93 24.07 -14.87
C LYS A 128 15.55 23.57 -16.27
N ASP A 129 16.11 22.41 -16.67
CA ASP A 129 15.91 21.82 -17.99
C ASP A 129 14.75 20.81 -18.02
N VAL A 130 14.14 20.54 -16.85
CA VAL A 130 13.00 19.64 -16.70
C VAL A 130 11.78 20.44 -16.24
N PRO A 131 10.66 20.46 -16.97
CA PRO A 131 9.44 21.11 -16.53
C PRO A 131 8.95 20.53 -15.18
N GLU A 132 8.40 21.39 -14.33
CA GLU A 132 7.98 21.00 -12.99
C GLU A 132 7.15 19.71 -12.95
N PRO A 133 6.15 19.46 -13.81
CA PRO A 133 5.33 18.25 -13.80
C PRO A 133 6.10 16.94 -14.01
N PHE A 134 7.36 16.99 -14.37
CA PHE A 134 8.17 15.81 -14.70
C PHE A 134 9.37 15.60 -13.79
N ARG A 135 9.54 16.41 -12.72
CA ARG A 135 10.70 16.35 -11.82
C ARG A 135 10.50 15.33 -10.73
N TRP A 136 11.43 14.39 -10.62
CA TRP A 136 11.44 13.37 -9.56
C TRP A 136 12.80 13.32 -8.91
N ARG A 137 12.80 12.92 -7.63
CA ARG A 137 14.02 12.62 -6.86
C ARG A 137 13.93 11.18 -6.37
N LEU A 138 15.03 10.45 -6.53
CA LEU A 138 15.15 9.12 -5.94
C LEU A 138 15.66 9.28 -4.50
N THR A 139 14.86 8.83 -3.57
CA THR A 139 15.17 8.94 -2.13
C THR A 139 15.28 7.55 -1.56
N ARG A 140 16.41 7.29 -0.89
CA ARG A 140 16.57 6.05 -0.14
C ARG A 140 15.84 6.18 1.18
N LEU A 141 15.03 5.17 1.52
CA LEU A 141 14.37 5.11 2.81
C LEU A 141 15.40 4.73 3.88
N PRO A 142 15.39 5.39 5.05
CA PRO A 142 16.24 4.98 6.15
C PRO A 142 15.77 3.62 6.67
N ASP A 143 16.67 2.67 6.64
CA ASP A 143 16.74 1.47 7.48
C ASP A 143 15.50 0.55 7.54
N GLN A 144 14.99 0.07 6.43
CA GLN A 144 13.88 -0.89 6.50
C GLN A 144 14.10 -2.22 5.79
N SER A 145 15.18 -2.50 5.13
CA SER A 145 15.58 -3.85 4.73
C SER A 145 16.83 -3.85 3.83
N HIS A 146 17.51 -4.99 3.81
CA HIS A 146 18.65 -5.25 2.94
C HIS A 146 18.25 -5.51 1.47
N LEU A 147 17.02 -5.17 1.06
CA LEU A 147 16.52 -5.39 -0.28
C LEU A 147 16.71 -4.12 -1.13
N ALA A 148 17.05 -4.31 -2.39
CA ALA A 148 17.26 -3.24 -3.38
C ALA A 148 16.04 -2.32 -3.62
N THR A 149 14.93 -2.58 -2.94
CA THR A 149 13.66 -1.85 -3.07
C THR A 149 13.53 -0.63 -2.14
N ASP A 150 14.59 -0.25 -1.44
CA ASP A 150 14.57 0.87 -0.50
C ASP A 150 14.59 2.25 -1.15
N ILE A 151 14.58 2.30 -2.48
CA ILE A 151 14.56 3.54 -3.24
C ILE A 151 13.12 3.86 -3.64
N VAL A 152 12.68 5.06 -3.30
CA VAL A 152 11.35 5.58 -3.61
C VAL A 152 11.47 6.82 -4.48
N ALA A 153 10.68 6.92 -5.53
CA ALA A 153 10.56 8.12 -6.33
C ALA A 153 9.63 9.12 -5.65
N VAL A 154 10.13 10.31 -5.40
CA VAL A 154 9.41 11.43 -4.79
C VAL A 154 9.19 12.51 -5.83
N ARG A 155 7.94 12.90 -6.03
CA ARG A 155 7.59 14.02 -6.91
C ARG A 155 8.03 15.33 -6.28
N LEU A 156 8.82 16.11 -7.02
CA LEU A 156 9.26 17.44 -6.58
C LEU A 156 8.25 18.50 -7.00
N ARG A 157 7.89 19.38 -6.07
CA ARG A 157 6.88 20.41 -6.25
C ARG A 157 7.34 21.74 -5.64
N GLY A 158 6.83 22.83 -6.16
CA GLY A 158 7.13 24.17 -5.65
C GLY A 158 8.54 24.65 -5.99
N ILE A 159 9.15 25.36 -5.06
CA ILE A 159 10.47 25.99 -5.23
C ILE A 159 11.66 25.03 -5.15
N ASP A 160 11.41 23.81 -4.70
CA ASP A 160 12.39 22.74 -4.63
C ASP A 160 12.30 21.89 -5.91
N PRO A 161 13.38 21.55 -6.59
CA PRO A 161 14.81 21.74 -6.30
C PRO A 161 15.38 23.06 -6.83
N LEU A 162 16.65 23.36 -6.43
CA LEU A 162 17.40 24.47 -7.02
C LEU A 162 17.62 24.26 -8.53
N PRO A 163 17.75 25.32 -9.35
CA PRO A 163 17.80 25.21 -10.81
C PRO A 163 18.90 24.30 -11.35
N GLY A 164 20.04 24.21 -10.69
CA GLY A 164 21.18 23.37 -11.06
C GLY A 164 21.19 21.98 -10.42
N GLU A 165 20.23 21.71 -9.52
CA GLU A 165 20.15 20.41 -8.82
C GLU A 165 19.73 19.30 -9.78
N PRO A 166 20.35 18.10 -9.74
CA PRO A 166 19.98 17.00 -10.59
C PRO A 166 18.61 16.44 -10.19
N VAL A 167 17.78 16.19 -11.18
CA VAL A 167 16.49 15.52 -11.05
C VAL A 167 16.36 14.42 -12.09
N VAL A 168 15.59 13.40 -11.81
CA VAL A 168 15.25 12.35 -12.75
C VAL A 168 13.96 12.71 -13.45
N PRO A 169 13.95 12.89 -14.79
CA PRO A 169 12.73 13.19 -15.52
C PRO A 169 11.78 12.01 -15.55
N ALA A 170 10.46 12.26 -15.47
CA ALA A 170 9.48 11.26 -15.87
C ALA A 170 9.70 10.90 -17.35
N HIS A 171 9.73 9.60 -17.67
CA HIS A 171 10.00 9.14 -19.05
C HIS A 171 9.03 9.74 -20.07
N ARG A 172 7.77 9.94 -19.70
CA ARG A 172 6.75 10.54 -20.58
C ARG A 172 7.11 11.94 -21.14
N MET A 173 8.02 12.67 -20.46
CA MET A 173 8.54 13.94 -20.97
C MET A 173 9.40 13.75 -22.22
N MET A 174 10.08 12.61 -22.32
CA MET A 174 11.05 12.30 -23.36
C MET A 174 10.55 11.22 -24.34
N CYS A 175 9.36 10.68 -24.06
CA CYS A 175 8.76 9.63 -24.88
C CYS A 175 8.28 10.22 -26.22
N VAL A 176 8.88 9.76 -27.29
CA VAL A 176 8.44 10.05 -28.66
C VAL A 176 7.98 8.70 -29.21
N PRO A 177 6.66 8.48 -29.35
CA PRO A 177 6.15 7.26 -29.97
C PRO A 177 6.65 7.10 -31.39
N ASP A 178 7.00 5.88 -31.80
CA ASP A 178 7.40 5.54 -33.18
C ASP A 178 6.23 5.59 -34.17
#